data_5ac025d414c703356b2bddfa2541b9a1
#
_entry.id   5ac025d414c703356b2bddfa2541b9a1
#
_cell.length_a   1.000
_cell.length_b   1.000
_cell.length_c   1.000
_cell.angle_alpha   90.00
_cell.angle_beta   90.00
_cell.angle_gamma   90.00
#
_symmetry.space_group_name_H-M   'P 1'
#
loop_
_entity.id
_entity.type
_entity.pdbx_description
1 polymer ?
#
loop_
_entity_poly.entity_id
_entity_poly.type
_entity_poly.pdbx_seq_one_letter_code
_entity_poly.pdbx_strand_id
1 'polypeptide(L)'
;EEGGIKGKPIFTMGKDEYKTDTMAFNFKSKKGLIKGIYTEQQEGFLTGEVGKRDSTGVIYLQHGRYTTCDKPHPDFYIALSRAKVRPGKDVVFGPAYLVVADVPLPLAIPYGFFPFSKKYSSGFIMPSYGDEKDRGFYLRDGGYYFAISDKWDLKLLGEIYTKGSWGVTAASNYRKRYRYSGAFLFSYQNTKTGDKGLPDYAEQESFKLQWNHRQDPKANPYSSLAASVNFATSSYERNNLTSMYNPQTLTQSTRTSSVSWSTTFSSIGLSLSATTNLAQNMRDSSIQMTLPDLNISLSRFYPFKRKHAVGKERWYEKISMSYTGQLSNSISTKEDRFLHSNLFKDWKNAFQHSIPVQANFTLFN
;
A
#
# COMPACT_ATOMS: atom_id res chain seq x y z
N GLU A 1 41.34 -27.45 -46.04
CA GLU A 1 40.76 -26.15 -45.63
C GLU A 1 39.76 -26.42 -44.53
N GLU A 2 40.11 -26.13 -43.28
CA GLU A 2 39.25 -26.23 -42.12
C GLU A 2 38.14 -25.19 -42.22
N GLY A 3 36.92 -25.64 -42.55
CA GLY A 3 35.71 -24.84 -42.56
C GLY A 3 35.24 -24.47 -41.15
N GLY A 4 35.96 -23.57 -40.47
CA GLY A 4 35.51 -22.99 -39.24
C GLY A 4 34.25 -22.15 -39.43
N ILE A 5 33.22 -22.37 -38.67
CA ILE A 5 31.98 -21.58 -38.66
C ILE A 5 32.36 -20.14 -38.32
N LYS A 6 32.32 -19.23 -39.28
CA LYS A 6 32.50 -17.79 -39.06
C LYS A 6 31.17 -17.15 -38.77
N GLY A 7 30.98 -16.80 -37.49
CA GLY A 7 29.80 -16.07 -36.98
C GLY A 7 28.73 -16.96 -36.35
N LYS A 8 28.09 -16.46 -35.29
CA LYS A 8 26.94 -17.08 -34.64
C LYS A 8 25.65 -16.61 -35.34
N PRO A 9 24.69 -17.50 -35.62
CA PRO A 9 23.41 -17.09 -36.19
C PRO A 9 22.67 -16.11 -35.26
N ILE A 10 22.21 -15.01 -35.86
CA ILE A 10 21.40 -14.02 -35.18
C ILE A 10 20.01 -14.08 -35.80
N PHE A 11 19.02 -14.24 -34.94
CA PHE A 11 17.61 -14.23 -35.31
C PHE A 11 16.92 -13.01 -34.70
N THR A 12 16.37 -12.14 -35.53
CA THR A 12 15.66 -10.95 -35.10
C THR A 12 14.15 -11.15 -35.25
N MET A 13 13.39 -10.87 -34.19
CA MET A 13 11.94 -10.95 -34.19
C MET A 13 11.34 -9.69 -33.59
N GLY A 14 10.85 -8.80 -34.45
CA GLY A 14 10.40 -7.48 -34.04
C GLY A 14 11.56 -6.60 -33.55
N LYS A 15 11.61 -6.30 -32.27
CA LYS A 15 12.70 -5.55 -31.62
C LYS A 15 13.68 -6.45 -30.86
N ASP A 16 13.37 -7.73 -30.73
CA ASP A 16 14.16 -8.69 -29.96
C ASP A 16 15.17 -9.39 -30.82
N GLU A 17 16.42 -9.47 -30.37
CA GLU A 17 17.55 -10.15 -31.02
C GLU A 17 17.90 -11.40 -30.23
N TYR A 18 17.99 -12.52 -30.92
CA TYR A 18 18.36 -13.82 -30.38
C TYR A 18 19.68 -14.26 -30.98
N LYS A 19 20.74 -14.30 -30.19
CA LYS A 19 22.03 -14.88 -30.57
C LYS A 19 22.00 -16.37 -30.26
N THR A 20 22.42 -17.20 -31.21
CA THR A 20 22.32 -18.65 -31.07
C THR A 20 23.59 -19.34 -31.56
N ASP A 21 23.91 -20.52 -31.01
CA ASP A 21 25.02 -21.33 -31.52
C ASP A 21 24.63 -22.08 -32.80
N THR A 22 23.44 -22.70 -32.79
CA THR A 22 22.88 -23.37 -33.98
C THR A 22 21.36 -23.17 -34.00
N MET A 23 20.81 -23.01 -35.20
CA MET A 23 19.39 -22.87 -35.42
C MET A 23 18.93 -23.68 -36.63
N ALA A 24 17.86 -24.45 -36.46
CA ALA A 24 17.09 -25.07 -37.52
C ALA A 24 15.69 -24.48 -37.58
N PHE A 25 15.30 -23.86 -38.69
CA PHE A 25 14.01 -23.19 -38.83
C PHE A 25 13.27 -23.64 -40.09
N ASN A 26 12.01 -24.02 -39.92
CA ASN A 26 11.15 -24.40 -41.03
C ASN A 26 10.23 -23.22 -41.38
N PHE A 27 10.46 -22.61 -42.53
CA PHE A 27 9.72 -21.42 -42.98
C PHE A 27 8.24 -21.68 -43.28
N LYS A 28 7.87 -22.91 -43.64
CA LYS A 28 6.46 -23.29 -43.90
C LYS A 28 5.66 -23.43 -42.60
N SER A 29 6.20 -24.18 -41.65
CA SER A 29 5.51 -24.42 -40.37
C SER A 29 5.82 -23.35 -39.31
N LYS A 30 6.77 -22.44 -39.57
CA LYS A 30 7.25 -21.41 -38.64
C LYS A 30 7.78 -21.97 -37.31
N LYS A 31 8.15 -23.26 -37.28
CA LYS A 31 8.73 -23.93 -36.12
C LYS A 31 10.25 -23.92 -36.21
N GLY A 32 10.91 -23.79 -35.06
CA GLY A 32 12.38 -23.80 -34.99
C GLY A 32 12.89 -24.57 -33.79
N LEU A 33 14.08 -25.17 -33.95
CA LEU A 33 14.91 -25.73 -32.89
C LEU A 33 16.16 -24.87 -32.78
N ILE A 34 16.49 -24.43 -31.59
CA ILE A 34 17.56 -23.48 -31.34
C ILE A 34 18.42 -24.06 -30.22
N LYS A 35 19.76 -24.01 -30.35
CA LYS A 35 20.70 -24.40 -29.31
C LYS A 35 21.56 -23.20 -28.94
N GLY A 36 21.91 -23.06 -27.67
CA GLY A 36 22.72 -21.97 -27.14
C GLY A 36 22.05 -20.61 -27.34
N ILE A 37 20.85 -20.42 -26.76
CA ILE A 37 20.10 -19.17 -26.89
C ILE A 37 20.66 -18.14 -25.93
N TYR A 38 20.90 -16.93 -26.41
CA TYR A 38 21.15 -15.74 -25.63
C TYR A 38 20.25 -14.62 -26.19
N THR A 39 19.45 -14.02 -25.29
CA THR A 39 18.60 -12.91 -25.64
C THR A 39 18.55 -11.89 -24.52
N GLU A 40 18.66 -10.63 -24.90
CA GLU A 40 18.45 -9.50 -24.03
C GLU A 40 16.96 -9.10 -24.07
N GLN A 41 16.33 -9.08 -22.93
CA GLN A 41 14.91 -8.74 -22.79
C GLN A 41 14.75 -7.62 -21.76
N GLN A 42 14.57 -6.40 -22.25
CA GLN A 42 14.35 -5.14 -21.48
C GLN A 42 15.47 -4.81 -20.47
N GLU A 43 15.48 -5.43 -19.31
CA GLU A 43 16.44 -5.17 -18.21
C GLU A 43 17.14 -6.45 -17.75
N GLY A 44 17.04 -7.54 -18.52
CA GLY A 44 17.66 -8.82 -18.16
C GLY A 44 18.08 -9.65 -19.34
N PHE A 45 18.94 -10.61 -19.03
CA PHE A 45 19.52 -11.55 -19.99
C PHE A 45 18.95 -12.94 -19.75
N LEU A 46 18.43 -13.57 -20.78
CA LEU A 46 17.93 -14.93 -20.75
C LEU A 46 18.82 -15.81 -21.64
N THR A 47 19.38 -16.85 -21.05
CA THR A 47 20.13 -17.87 -21.79
C THR A 47 19.42 -19.22 -21.68
N GLY A 48 19.66 -20.12 -22.63
CA GLY A 48 19.08 -21.44 -22.61
C GLY A 48 19.92 -22.44 -23.46
N GLU A 49 20.05 -23.68 -23.00
CA GLU A 49 20.78 -24.70 -23.74
C GLU A 49 20.04 -25.13 -25.01
N VAL A 50 18.74 -25.43 -24.84
CA VAL A 50 17.89 -25.86 -25.94
C VAL A 50 16.56 -25.10 -25.92
N GLY A 51 16.18 -24.57 -27.05
CA GLY A 51 14.91 -23.89 -27.24
C GLY A 51 14.15 -24.42 -28.45
N LYS A 52 12.85 -24.58 -28.30
CA LYS A 52 11.90 -24.93 -29.34
C LYS A 52 10.91 -23.80 -29.55
N ARG A 53 10.91 -23.24 -30.74
CA ARG A 53 9.93 -22.23 -31.14
C ARG A 53 8.75 -22.90 -31.82
N ASP A 54 7.54 -22.56 -31.43
CA ASP A 54 6.32 -23.02 -32.09
C ASP A 54 5.85 -22.06 -33.21
N SER A 55 4.79 -22.44 -33.90
CA SER A 55 4.21 -21.63 -34.99
C SER A 55 3.63 -20.29 -34.53
N THR A 56 3.32 -20.14 -33.26
CA THR A 56 2.77 -18.92 -32.68
C THR A 56 3.85 -17.94 -32.18
N GLY A 57 5.14 -18.35 -32.27
CA GLY A 57 6.28 -17.56 -31.83
C GLY A 57 6.68 -17.78 -30.37
N VAL A 58 5.96 -18.61 -29.64
CA VAL A 58 6.33 -19.00 -28.28
C VAL A 58 7.58 -19.87 -28.28
N ILE A 59 8.51 -19.58 -27.38
CA ILE A 59 9.77 -20.30 -27.23
C ILE A 59 9.73 -21.12 -25.94
N TYR A 60 9.92 -22.40 -26.03
CA TYR A 60 10.09 -23.31 -24.90
C TYR A 60 11.56 -23.55 -24.68
N LEU A 61 12.06 -23.23 -23.49
CA LEU A 61 13.45 -23.36 -23.08
C LEU A 61 13.61 -24.51 -22.11
N GLN A 62 14.74 -25.17 -22.21
CA GLN A 62 15.21 -26.14 -21.23
C GLN A 62 16.59 -25.69 -20.72
N HIS A 63 16.82 -25.84 -19.41
CA HIS A 63 18.02 -25.39 -18.72
C HIS A 63 18.36 -23.91 -19.01
N GLY A 64 17.38 -23.04 -18.71
CA GLY A 64 17.53 -21.60 -18.86
C GLY A 64 18.24 -20.95 -17.66
N ARG A 65 18.84 -19.79 -17.89
CA ARG A 65 19.36 -18.90 -16.84
C ARG A 65 18.82 -17.50 -17.11
N TYR A 66 18.31 -16.87 -16.08
CA TYR A 66 17.88 -15.48 -16.14
C TYR A 66 18.70 -14.64 -15.17
N THR A 67 19.25 -13.53 -15.63
CA THR A 67 20.05 -12.60 -14.83
C THR A 67 19.85 -11.17 -15.29
N THR A 68 20.10 -10.22 -14.40
CA THR A 68 20.21 -8.79 -14.74
C THR A 68 21.67 -8.34 -14.84
N CYS A 69 22.63 -9.26 -14.66
CA CYS A 69 24.05 -8.99 -14.82
C CYS A 69 24.45 -9.09 -16.29
N ASP A 70 25.13 -8.06 -16.82
CA ASP A 70 25.57 -7.95 -18.21
C ASP A 70 26.90 -8.70 -18.51
N LYS A 71 27.51 -9.31 -17.50
CA LYS A 71 28.75 -10.05 -17.64
C LYS A 71 28.54 -11.35 -18.44
N PRO A 72 29.50 -11.78 -19.26
CA PRO A 72 29.46 -13.08 -19.94
C PRO A 72 29.31 -14.26 -18.97
N HIS A 73 29.90 -14.14 -17.79
CA HIS A 73 29.73 -15.03 -16.64
C HIS A 73 29.07 -14.24 -15.51
N PRO A 74 27.74 -14.35 -15.33
CA PRO A 74 27.03 -13.56 -14.37
C PRO A 74 27.33 -13.98 -12.93
N ASP A 75 27.51 -13.00 -12.05
CA ASP A 75 27.77 -13.26 -10.62
C ASP A 75 26.55 -13.89 -9.90
N PHE A 76 25.36 -13.70 -10.45
CA PHE A 76 24.14 -14.32 -9.95
C PHE A 76 23.16 -14.57 -11.09
N TYR A 77 22.38 -15.64 -10.99
CA TYR A 77 21.32 -15.96 -11.94
C TYR A 77 20.26 -16.87 -11.29
N ILE A 78 19.08 -16.84 -11.87
CA ILE A 78 18.03 -17.80 -11.55
C ILE A 78 18.15 -18.93 -12.58
N ALA A 79 18.47 -20.13 -12.10
CA ALA A 79 18.50 -21.34 -12.91
C ALA A 79 17.06 -21.86 -13.09
N LEU A 80 16.64 -22.03 -14.33
CA LEU A 80 15.31 -22.41 -14.75
C LEU A 80 15.36 -23.82 -15.35
N SER A 81 14.66 -24.79 -14.76
CA SER A 81 14.60 -26.15 -15.33
C SER A 81 13.89 -26.14 -16.67
N ARG A 82 12.78 -25.47 -16.78
CA ARG A 82 11.99 -25.26 -17.99
C ARG A 82 11.37 -23.88 -17.97
N ALA A 83 11.33 -23.23 -19.14
CA ALA A 83 10.66 -21.96 -19.28
C ALA A 83 9.87 -21.87 -20.60
N LYS A 84 8.78 -21.14 -20.57
CA LYS A 84 7.96 -20.77 -21.72
C LYS A 84 8.06 -19.25 -21.89
N VAL A 85 8.75 -18.83 -22.94
CA VAL A 85 8.94 -17.42 -23.26
C VAL A 85 7.87 -17.00 -24.26
N ARG A 86 7.07 -16.03 -23.92
CA ARG A 86 6.14 -15.35 -24.81
C ARG A 86 6.72 -13.98 -25.15
N PRO A 87 7.36 -13.81 -26.31
CA PRO A 87 8.07 -12.58 -26.65
C PRO A 87 7.20 -11.33 -26.48
N GLY A 88 7.76 -10.29 -25.85
CA GLY A 88 7.04 -9.05 -25.56
C GLY A 88 5.93 -9.15 -24.51
N LYS A 89 5.72 -10.31 -23.90
CA LYS A 89 4.68 -10.52 -22.88
C LYS A 89 5.25 -10.97 -21.54
N ASP A 90 5.76 -12.19 -21.45
CA ASP A 90 6.31 -12.75 -20.20
C ASP A 90 7.15 -14.00 -20.42
N VAL A 91 7.85 -14.42 -19.37
CA VAL A 91 8.46 -15.75 -19.22
C VAL A 91 7.76 -16.45 -18.07
N VAL A 92 7.20 -17.61 -18.36
CA VAL A 92 6.63 -18.52 -17.34
C VAL A 92 7.62 -19.68 -17.18
N PHE A 93 7.99 -20.00 -15.94
CA PHE A 93 8.98 -21.04 -15.69
C PHE A 93 8.50 -22.03 -14.61
N GLY A 94 9.00 -23.26 -14.72
CA GLY A 94 8.82 -24.32 -13.74
C GLY A 94 9.83 -24.19 -12.58
N PRO A 95 10.27 -25.31 -11.98
CA PRO A 95 11.20 -25.25 -10.86
C PRO A 95 12.44 -24.42 -11.18
N ALA A 96 12.72 -23.47 -10.30
CA ALA A 96 13.85 -22.55 -10.42
C ALA A 96 14.54 -22.40 -9.06
N TYR A 97 15.84 -22.11 -9.07
CA TYR A 97 16.63 -21.81 -7.89
C TYR A 97 17.64 -20.71 -8.17
N LEU A 98 17.98 -19.97 -7.13
CA LEU A 98 18.95 -18.89 -7.20
C LEU A 98 20.37 -19.45 -7.08
N VAL A 99 21.25 -18.99 -7.96
CA VAL A 99 22.69 -19.26 -7.93
C VAL A 99 23.42 -17.95 -7.76
N VAL A 100 24.35 -17.90 -6.81
CA VAL A 100 25.19 -16.72 -6.54
C VAL A 100 26.64 -17.18 -6.47
N ALA A 101 27.52 -16.55 -7.25
CA ALA A 101 28.94 -16.94 -7.39
C ALA A 101 29.09 -18.45 -7.63
N ASP A 102 28.28 -19.01 -8.53
CA ASP A 102 28.20 -20.43 -8.89
C ASP A 102 27.77 -21.39 -7.78
N VAL A 103 27.38 -20.87 -6.62
CA VAL A 103 26.86 -21.67 -5.52
C VAL A 103 25.33 -21.66 -5.56
N PRO A 104 24.67 -22.81 -5.74
CA PRO A 104 23.22 -22.90 -5.67
C PRO A 104 22.75 -22.67 -4.24
N LEU A 105 21.84 -21.69 -4.06
CA LEU A 105 21.24 -21.44 -2.77
C LEU A 105 20.02 -22.35 -2.55
N PRO A 106 19.70 -22.71 -1.28
CA PRO A 106 18.55 -23.56 -0.96
C PRO A 106 17.21 -22.82 -1.09
N LEU A 107 17.15 -21.84 -1.98
CA LEU A 107 15.96 -21.07 -2.30
C LEU A 107 15.41 -21.53 -3.65
N ALA A 108 14.44 -22.45 -3.62
CA ALA A 108 13.79 -22.98 -4.79
C ALA A 108 12.35 -22.51 -4.89
N ILE A 109 11.95 -22.12 -6.10
CA ILE A 109 10.59 -21.71 -6.43
C ILE A 109 10.00 -22.77 -7.36
N PRO A 110 8.89 -23.44 -7.01
CA PRO A 110 8.34 -24.49 -7.84
C PRO A 110 7.76 -23.99 -9.16
N TYR A 111 7.30 -22.73 -9.19
CA TYR A 111 6.71 -22.10 -10.34
C TYR A 111 6.77 -20.56 -10.21
N GLY A 112 6.97 -19.86 -11.33
CA GLY A 112 6.98 -18.40 -11.35
C GLY A 112 6.83 -17.81 -12.75
N PHE A 113 6.80 -16.48 -12.83
CA PHE A 113 6.80 -15.77 -14.11
C PHE A 113 7.48 -14.41 -13.99
N PHE A 114 8.07 -13.94 -15.10
CA PHE A 114 8.61 -12.60 -15.26
C PHE A 114 7.83 -11.90 -16.39
N PRO A 115 7.15 -10.81 -16.14
CA PRO A 115 6.51 -10.03 -17.19
C PRO A 115 7.52 -9.16 -17.93
N PHE A 116 7.48 -9.15 -19.27
CA PHE A 116 8.27 -8.25 -20.12
C PHE A 116 7.56 -6.92 -20.40
N SER A 117 6.60 -6.54 -19.63
CA SER A 117 5.86 -5.33 -19.89
C SER A 117 6.45 -4.16 -19.11
N LYS A 118 6.66 -3.02 -19.80
CA LYS A 118 6.94 -1.72 -19.17
C LYS A 118 5.74 -1.20 -18.37
N LYS A 119 4.63 -1.92 -18.39
CA LYS A 119 3.44 -1.61 -17.63
C LYS A 119 3.57 -2.20 -16.23
N TYR A 120 2.97 -1.52 -15.31
CA TYR A 120 2.71 -1.92 -13.95
C TYR A 120 2.17 -3.36 -13.89
N SER A 121 2.90 -4.26 -13.28
CA SER A 121 2.55 -5.69 -13.27
C SER A 121 2.72 -6.30 -11.89
N SER A 122 1.90 -7.32 -11.60
CA SER A 122 2.00 -8.11 -10.39
C SER A 122 3.25 -8.98 -10.39
N GLY A 123 3.80 -9.26 -9.20
CA GLY A 123 5.00 -10.08 -9.08
C GLY A 123 5.37 -10.43 -7.63
N PHE A 124 6.27 -11.36 -7.48
CA PHE A 124 6.85 -11.74 -6.21
C PHE A 124 7.83 -10.69 -5.70
N ILE A 125 7.80 -10.44 -4.40
CA ILE A 125 8.76 -9.63 -3.68
C ILE A 125 9.68 -10.60 -2.93
N MET A 126 10.96 -10.55 -3.25
CA MET A 126 11.95 -11.43 -2.61
C MET A 126 12.16 -11.00 -1.16
N PRO A 127 12.17 -11.94 -0.21
CA PRO A 127 12.42 -11.65 1.18
C PRO A 127 13.88 -11.22 1.40
N SER A 128 14.08 -10.33 2.36
CA SER A 128 15.38 -10.11 2.97
C SER A 128 15.63 -11.17 4.03
N TYR A 129 16.88 -11.59 4.19
CA TYR A 129 17.29 -12.56 5.18
C TYR A 129 18.38 -12.00 6.10
N GLY A 130 18.46 -12.53 7.30
CA GLY A 130 19.46 -12.14 8.28
C GLY A 130 19.23 -12.90 9.57
N ASP A 131 19.92 -12.47 10.61
CA ASP A 131 19.79 -13.03 11.94
C ASP A 131 19.58 -11.93 13.00
N GLU A 132 18.92 -12.30 14.07
CA GLU A 132 18.64 -11.45 15.23
C GLU A 132 18.83 -12.26 16.51
N LYS A 133 19.47 -11.65 17.50
CA LYS A 133 19.85 -12.32 18.75
C LYS A 133 18.64 -12.96 19.45
N ASP A 134 17.52 -12.25 19.53
CA ASP A 134 16.39 -12.67 20.37
C ASP A 134 15.40 -13.58 19.60
N ARG A 135 15.28 -13.42 18.28
CA ARG A 135 14.31 -14.15 17.44
C ARG A 135 14.92 -15.14 16.46
N GLY A 136 16.27 -15.14 16.33
CA GLY A 136 17.02 -16.06 15.46
C GLY A 136 17.03 -15.60 14.00
N PHE A 137 17.30 -16.55 13.08
CA PHE A 137 17.29 -16.24 11.65
C PHE A 137 15.91 -15.84 11.17
N TYR A 138 15.88 -14.89 10.22
CA TYR A 138 14.63 -14.41 9.66
C TYR A 138 14.62 -14.40 8.13
N LEU A 139 13.42 -14.55 7.57
CA LEU A 139 13.04 -14.13 6.24
C LEU A 139 11.96 -13.06 6.40
N ARG A 140 12.20 -11.86 5.87
CA ARG A 140 11.37 -10.69 6.11
C ARG A 140 11.05 -9.94 4.82
N ASP A 141 9.89 -9.26 4.80
CA ASP A 141 9.43 -8.42 3.69
C ASP A 141 9.26 -9.17 2.36
N GLY A 142 9.18 -10.53 2.43
CA GLY A 142 8.86 -11.35 1.27
C GLY A 142 7.37 -11.43 1.04
N GLY A 143 6.93 -11.53 -0.22
CA GLY A 143 5.51 -11.59 -0.49
C GLY A 143 5.11 -11.44 -1.95
N TYR A 144 3.97 -10.84 -2.16
CA TYR A 144 3.42 -10.65 -3.49
C TYR A 144 2.83 -9.26 -3.67
N TYR A 145 3.15 -8.64 -4.78
CA TYR A 145 2.61 -7.38 -5.24
C TYR A 145 1.51 -7.62 -6.26
N PHE A 146 0.32 -7.12 -5.99
CA PHE A 146 -0.84 -7.19 -6.86
C PHE A 146 -1.03 -5.83 -7.55
N ALA A 147 -0.78 -5.76 -8.83
CA ALA A 147 -1.16 -4.63 -9.67
C ALA A 147 -2.63 -4.79 -10.09
N ILE A 148 -3.57 -4.41 -9.21
CA ILE A 148 -4.99 -4.64 -9.42
C ILE A 148 -5.51 -3.77 -10.58
N SER A 149 -5.08 -2.51 -10.60
CA SER A 149 -5.43 -1.57 -11.69
C SER A 149 -4.44 -0.40 -11.73
N ASP A 150 -4.51 0.44 -12.75
CA ASP A 150 -3.72 1.68 -12.85
C ASP A 150 -3.99 2.68 -11.70
N LYS A 151 -4.99 2.41 -10.87
CA LYS A 151 -5.45 3.30 -9.79
C LYS A 151 -5.29 2.70 -8.41
N TRP A 152 -5.02 1.41 -8.31
CA TRP A 152 -5.00 0.69 -7.05
C TRP A 152 -4.04 -0.49 -7.10
N ASP A 153 -3.19 -0.59 -6.10
CA ASP A 153 -2.28 -1.71 -5.85
C ASP A 153 -2.50 -2.34 -4.47
N LEU A 154 -1.99 -3.53 -4.29
CA LEU A 154 -1.94 -4.21 -3.00
C LEU A 154 -0.63 -4.97 -2.89
N LYS A 155 0.07 -4.79 -1.79
CA LYS A 155 1.28 -5.49 -1.42
C LYS A 155 0.99 -6.32 -0.17
N LEU A 156 1.15 -7.63 -0.27
CA LEU A 156 1.09 -8.54 0.88
C LEU A 156 2.48 -9.04 1.18
N LEU A 157 2.98 -8.78 2.38
CA LEU A 157 4.29 -9.16 2.85
C LEU A 157 4.17 -10.06 4.08
N GLY A 158 5.08 -10.99 4.20
CA GLY A 158 5.22 -11.87 5.35
C GLY A 158 6.62 -11.79 5.95
N GLU A 159 6.71 -12.09 7.23
CA GLU A 159 7.96 -12.29 7.94
C GLU A 159 7.86 -13.50 8.85
N ILE A 160 8.93 -14.25 8.92
CA ILE A 160 9.06 -15.44 9.78
C ILE A 160 10.44 -15.50 10.41
N TYR A 161 10.49 -16.01 11.63
CA TYR A 161 11.70 -16.13 12.43
C TYR A 161 11.85 -17.57 12.95
N THR A 162 13.06 -18.06 13.08
CA THR A 162 13.32 -19.45 13.49
C THR A 162 12.84 -19.77 14.89
N LYS A 163 12.78 -18.81 15.81
CA LYS A 163 12.21 -19.00 17.17
C LYS A 163 10.68 -18.90 17.22
N GLY A 164 10.01 -18.86 16.06
CA GLY A 164 8.54 -18.94 15.95
C GLY A 164 7.80 -17.59 15.96
N SER A 165 8.50 -16.46 15.92
CA SER A 165 7.88 -15.16 15.63
C SER A 165 7.47 -15.09 14.17
N TRP A 166 6.37 -14.40 13.89
CA TRP A 166 5.89 -14.20 12.53
C TRP A 166 5.09 -12.89 12.41
N GLY A 167 4.96 -12.40 11.22
CA GLY A 167 4.17 -11.21 10.93
C GLY A 167 3.64 -11.18 9.51
N VAL A 168 2.61 -10.39 9.31
CA VAL A 168 2.02 -10.11 8.00
C VAL A 168 1.78 -8.62 7.86
N THR A 169 2.04 -8.10 6.67
CA THR A 169 1.80 -6.69 6.34
C THR A 169 1.05 -6.60 5.03
N ALA A 170 -0.06 -5.86 5.04
CA ALA A 170 -0.81 -5.49 3.85
C ALA A 170 -0.64 -3.98 3.62
N ALA A 171 -0.10 -3.59 2.48
CA ALA A 171 0.06 -2.19 2.10
C ALA A 171 -0.59 -1.95 0.74
N SER A 172 -1.30 -0.85 0.60
CA SER A 172 -2.07 -0.53 -0.60
C SER A 172 -1.97 0.97 -0.87
N ASN A 173 -1.75 1.33 -2.13
CA ASN A 173 -1.86 2.70 -2.58
C ASN A 173 -2.99 2.80 -3.59
N TYR A 174 -3.74 3.88 -3.51
CA TYR A 174 -4.80 4.15 -4.46
C TYR A 174 -4.83 5.63 -4.87
N ARG A 175 -5.09 5.87 -6.14
CA ARG A 175 -5.12 7.22 -6.70
C ARG A 175 -6.04 7.32 -7.91
N LYS A 176 -6.90 8.30 -7.89
CA LYS A 176 -7.69 8.72 -9.05
C LYS A 176 -7.50 10.23 -9.27
N ARG A 177 -6.87 10.59 -10.40
CA ARG A 177 -6.59 12.00 -10.74
C ARG A 177 -7.84 12.85 -10.59
N TYR A 178 -7.69 14.03 -9.99
CA TYR A 178 -8.75 15.01 -9.75
C TYR A 178 -9.91 14.48 -8.89
N ARG A 179 -9.74 13.37 -8.17
CA ARG A 179 -10.76 12.85 -7.26
C ARG A 179 -10.22 12.55 -5.87
N TYR A 180 -9.28 11.64 -5.75
CA TYR A 180 -8.72 11.25 -4.45
C TYR A 180 -7.37 10.54 -4.59
N SER A 181 -6.62 10.56 -3.52
CA SER A 181 -5.44 9.72 -3.33
C SER A 181 -5.35 9.24 -1.89
N GLY A 182 -4.72 8.11 -1.69
CA GLY A 182 -4.50 7.59 -0.36
C GLY A 182 -3.56 6.40 -0.33
N ALA A 183 -3.16 6.05 0.90
CA ALA A 183 -2.35 4.90 1.21
C ALA A 183 -2.91 4.23 2.46
N PHE A 184 -2.92 2.91 2.46
CA PHE A 184 -3.33 2.08 3.58
C PHE A 184 -2.22 1.11 3.91
N LEU A 185 -1.95 0.91 5.19
CA LEU A 185 -1.02 -0.08 5.71
C LEU A 185 -1.63 -0.72 6.96
N PHE A 186 -1.69 -2.03 6.95
CA PHE A 186 -1.99 -2.83 8.13
C PHE A 186 -0.86 -3.83 8.33
N SER A 187 -0.31 -3.88 9.54
CA SER A 187 0.72 -4.84 9.91
C SER A 187 0.35 -5.50 11.23
N TYR A 188 0.48 -6.80 11.28
CA TYR A 188 0.29 -7.62 12.48
C TYR A 188 1.55 -8.44 12.73
N GLN A 189 1.96 -8.52 13.98
CA GLN A 189 3.15 -9.27 14.41
C GLN A 189 2.84 -10.07 15.68
N ASN A 190 3.22 -11.33 15.67
CA ASN A 190 3.31 -12.18 16.86
C ASN A 190 4.79 -12.38 17.17
N THR A 191 5.27 -11.73 18.22
CA THR A 191 6.69 -11.74 18.62
C THR A 191 6.88 -12.67 19.79
N LYS A 192 7.79 -13.64 19.63
CA LYS A 192 8.23 -14.55 20.66
C LYS A 192 9.69 -14.29 20.97
N THR A 193 9.99 -14.02 22.23
CA THR A 193 11.34 -13.77 22.73
C THR A 193 11.68 -14.77 23.83
N GLY A 194 12.95 -15.07 23.99
CA GLY A 194 13.40 -16.11 24.90
C GLY A 194 13.16 -17.52 24.37
N ASP A 195 13.52 -18.54 25.17
CA ASP A 195 13.32 -19.93 24.81
C ASP A 195 12.15 -20.53 25.59
N LYS A 196 11.29 -21.30 24.88
CA LYS A 196 10.08 -21.86 25.46
C LYS A 196 10.40 -22.75 26.68
N GLY A 197 9.80 -22.40 27.79
CA GLY A 197 10.02 -23.11 29.08
C GLY A 197 11.01 -22.43 30.02
N LEU A 198 11.64 -21.32 29.59
CA LEU A 198 12.47 -20.47 30.44
C LEU A 198 11.71 -19.25 30.97
N PRO A 199 12.15 -18.66 32.10
CA PRO A 199 11.46 -17.49 32.69
C PRO A 199 11.47 -16.22 31.83
N ASP A 200 12.36 -16.16 30.85
CA ASP A 200 12.49 -15.04 29.90
C ASP A 200 11.63 -15.20 28.65
N TYR A 201 10.88 -16.32 28.55
CA TYR A 201 9.94 -16.50 27.44
C TYR A 201 8.77 -15.51 27.51
N ALA A 202 8.60 -14.75 26.46
CA ALA A 202 7.46 -13.85 26.29
C ALA A 202 6.87 -13.96 24.88
N GLU A 203 5.55 -13.94 24.81
CA GLU A 203 4.81 -13.89 23.57
C GLU A 203 3.95 -12.64 23.57
N GLN A 204 4.07 -11.83 22.53
CA GLN A 204 3.39 -10.55 22.43
C GLN A 204 2.82 -10.32 21.04
N GLU A 205 1.54 -10.06 20.97
CA GLU A 205 0.86 -9.63 19.76
C GLU A 205 0.90 -8.11 19.65
N SER A 206 1.13 -7.63 18.45
CA SER A 206 1.14 -6.21 18.15
C SER A 206 0.64 -5.92 16.74
N PHE A 207 0.01 -4.79 16.55
CA PHE A 207 -0.45 -4.38 15.24
C PHE A 207 -0.30 -2.87 15.02
N LYS A 208 -0.28 -2.50 13.75
CA LYS A 208 -0.22 -1.12 13.28
C LYS A 208 -1.19 -0.92 12.13
N LEU A 209 -1.95 0.16 12.20
CA LEU A 209 -2.86 0.61 11.17
C LEU A 209 -2.50 2.03 10.76
N GLN A 210 -2.20 2.23 9.50
CA GLN A 210 -2.02 3.56 8.93
C GLN A 210 -2.94 3.73 7.74
N TRP A 211 -3.65 4.84 7.69
CA TRP A 211 -4.49 5.19 6.56
C TRP A 211 -4.43 6.69 6.32
N ASN A 212 -3.91 7.06 5.16
CA ASN A 212 -3.91 8.43 4.69
C ASN A 212 -4.85 8.54 3.49
N HIS A 213 -5.82 9.40 3.58
CA HIS A 213 -6.76 9.69 2.50
C HIS A 213 -6.91 11.19 2.31
N ARG A 214 -6.87 11.62 1.05
CA ARG A 214 -7.12 13.01 0.70
C ARG A 214 -8.00 13.06 -0.54
N GLN A 215 -9.14 13.69 -0.40
CA GLN A 215 -9.99 14.05 -1.52
C GLN A 215 -9.42 15.29 -2.23
N ASP A 216 -9.44 15.28 -3.56
CA ASP A 216 -9.05 16.43 -4.37
C ASP A 216 -10.20 17.48 -4.35
N PRO A 217 -9.92 18.76 -4.08
CA PRO A 217 -10.95 19.82 -4.11
C PRO A 217 -11.72 19.91 -5.42
N LYS A 218 -11.11 19.49 -6.53
CA LYS A 218 -11.77 19.44 -7.85
C LYS A 218 -12.80 18.33 -7.97
N ALA A 219 -12.80 17.34 -7.09
CA ALA A 219 -13.77 16.24 -7.13
C ALA A 219 -15.18 16.69 -6.72
N ASN A 220 -15.24 17.50 -5.68
CA ASN A 220 -16.46 18.10 -5.19
C ASN A 220 -16.10 19.38 -4.40
N PRO A 221 -16.42 20.56 -4.87
CA PRO A 221 -16.13 21.81 -4.20
C PRO A 221 -16.95 22.02 -2.92
N TYR A 222 -18.05 21.28 -2.76
CA TYR A 222 -18.97 21.41 -1.62
C TYR A 222 -18.74 20.37 -0.53
N SER A 223 -17.93 19.35 -0.79
CA SER A 223 -17.66 18.30 0.21
C SER A 223 -16.21 17.88 0.15
N SER A 224 -15.59 17.72 1.30
CA SER A 224 -14.22 17.23 1.44
C SER A 224 -14.13 16.12 2.48
N LEU A 225 -13.28 15.14 2.19
CA LEU A 225 -12.92 14.06 3.10
C LEU A 225 -11.39 13.97 3.16
N ALA A 226 -10.87 14.03 4.38
CA ALA A 226 -9.45 13.80 4.66
C ALA A 226 -9.31 12.87 5.87
N ALA A 227 -8.36 11.94 5.79
CA ALA A 227 -8.03 11.04 6.88
C ALA A 227 -6.52 10.91 7.03
N SER A 228 -6.04 10.94 8.25
CA SER A 228 -4.67 10.65 8.64
C SER A 228 -4.73 9.79 9.90
N VAL A 229 -4.84 8.48 9.71
CA VAL A 229 -4.91 7.49 10.78
C VAL A 229 -3.53 6.90 10.99
N ASN A 230 -3.04 6.91 12.22
CA ASN A 230 -1.79 6.30 12.64
C ASN A 230 -2.00 5.67 14.01
N PHE A 231 -2.51 4.46 14.02
CA PHE A 231 -2.78 3.69 15.22
C PHE A 231 -1.83 2.50 15.31
N ALA A 232 -1.28 2.24 16.48
CA ALA A 232 -0.49 1.03 16.73
C ALA A 232 -0.60 0.64 18.20
N THR A 233 -0.44 -0.64 18.50
CA THR A 233 -0.23 -1.09 19.88
C THR A 233 1.06 -0.50 20.44
N SER A 234 1.08 -0.23 21.73
CA SER A 234 2.23 0.41 22.41
C SER A 234 3.52 -0.40 22.29
N SER A 235 3.41 -1.70 22.04
CA SER A 235 4.53 -2.64 21.86
C SER A 235 5.03 -2.73 20.40
N TYR A 236 4.26 -2.28 19.42
CA TYR A 236 4.57 -2.52 18.00
C TYR A 236 5.97 -2.03 17.60
N GLU A 237 6.31 -0.79 17.94
CA GLU A 237 7.59 -0.21 17.51
C GLU A 237 8.80 -0.85 18.23
N ARG A 238 8.60 -1.34 19.43
CA ARG A 238 9.65 -2.07 20.19
C ARG A 238 9.91 -3.45 19.61
N ASN A 239 8.88 -4.07 19.01
CA ASN A 239 8.96 -5.41 18.45
C ASN A 239 9.27 -5.42 16.96
N ASN A 240 9.11 -4.28 16.28
CA ASN A 240 9.37 -4.18 14.84
C ASN A 240 10.85 -3.87 14.59
N LEU A 241 11.54 -4.76 13.87
CA LEU A 241 12.98 -4.65 13.62
C LEU A 241 13.37 -3.35 12.88
N THR A 242 12.57 -2.94 11.93
CA THR A 242 12.82 -1.68 11.18
C THR A 242 12.73 -0.46 12.10
N SER A 243 11.77 -0.48 13.03
CA SER A 243 11.58 0.59 13.99
C SER A 243 12.67 0.64 15.05
N MET A 244 13.22 -0.50 15.45
CA MET A 244 14.31 -0.58 16.42
C MET A 244 15.59 0.14 15.96
N TYR A 245 15.83 0.21 14.66
CA TYR A 245 16.96 0.94 14.09
C TYR A 245 16.65 2.40 13.75
N ASN A 246 15.42 2.88 14.04
CA ASN A 246 15.01 4.25 13.80
C ASN A 246 14.72 4.99 15.12
N PRO A 247 15.69 5.78 15.65
CA PRO A 247 15.51 6.50 16.90
C PRO A 247 14.31 7.43 16.95
N GLN A 248 13.93 8.04 15.83
CA GLN A 248 12.77 8.92 15.75
C GLN A 248 11.47 8.17 16.03
N THR A 249 11.37 6.94 15.52
CA THR A 249 10.20 6.09 15.74
C THR A 249 10.10 5.59 17.18
N LEU A 250 11.23 5.17 17.75
CA LEU A 250 11.30 4.69 19.15
C LEU A 250 11.04 5.79 20.18
N THR A 251 11.46 7.02 19.89
CA THR A 251 11.27 8.15 20.82
C THR A 251 9.91 8.82 20.70
N GLN A 252 9.12 8.47 19.69
CA GLN A 252 7.77 9.00 19.51
C GLN A 252 6.86 8.57 20.65
N SER A 253 6.58 9.48 21.57
CA SER A 253 5.75 9.21 22.76
C SER A 253 4.25 9.33 22.51
N THR A 254 3.86 10.07 21.46
CA THR A 254 2.44 10.31 21.13
C THR A 254 2.20 10.04 19.65
N ARG A 255 1.03 9.47 19.36
CA ARG A 255 0.51 9.29 17.99
C ARG A 255 -0.85 9.96 17.89
N THR A 256 -1.07 10.62 16.80
CA THR A 256 -2.35 11.28 16.54
C THR A 256 -2.96 10.72 15.26
N SER A 257 -4.27 10.54 15.29
CA SER A 257 -5.06 10.18 14.13
C SER A 257 -6.22 11.14 14.02
N SER A 258 -6.56 11.53 12.80
CA SER A 258 -7.69 12.40 12.55
C SER A 258 -8.40 11.97 11.26
N VAL A 259 -9.73 12.02 11.30
CA VAL A 259 -10.59 11.90 10.13
C VAL A 259 -11.50 13.12 10.10
N SER A 260 -11.52 13.84 9.03
CA SER A 260 -12.35 15.03 8.86
C SER A 260 -13.20 14.92 7.61
N TRP A 261 -14.47 15.19 7.78
CA TRP A 261 -15.43 15.31 6.70
C TRP A 261 -16.15 16.65 6.81
N SER A 262 -16.31 17.35 5.73
CA SER A 262 -17.10 18.57 5.69
C SER A 262 -17.95 18.63 4.43
N THR A 263 -19.14 19.24 4.56
CA THR A 263 -20.00 19.48 3.41
C THR A 263 -20.76 20.78 3.60
N THR A 264 -21.00 21.48 2.51
CA THR A 264 -21.72 22.75 2.49
C THR A 264 -22.86 22.71 1.48
N PHE A 265 -24.05 23.00 1.94
CA PHE A 265 -25.26 23.12 1.13
C PHE A 265 -25.51 24.60 0.85
N SER A 266 -24.94 25.11 -0.24
CA SER A 266 -24.98 26.54 -0.58
C SER A 266 -26.41 27.10 -0.73
N SER A 267 -27.36 26.26 -1.17
CA SER A 267 -28.76 26.64 -1.41
C SER A 267 -29.50 27.09 -0.15
N ILE A 268 -29.11 26.53 1.01
CA ILE A 268 -29.74 26.83 2.31
C ILE A 268 -28.76 27.44 3.29
N GLY A 269 -27.50 27.63 2.88
CA GLY A 269 -26.45 28.16 3.76
C GLY A 269 -26.08 27.25 4.93
N LEU A 270 -26.28 25.92 4.79
CA LEU A 270 -25.96 24.93 5.82
C LEU A 270 -24.58 24.34 5.58
N SER A 271 -23.73 24.38 6.59
CA SER A 271 -22.43 23.71 6.64
C SER A 271 -22.42 22.66 7.74
N LEU A 272 -21.96 21.47 7.40
CA LEU A 272 -21.77 20.36 8.31
C LEU A 272 -20.30 19.99 8.31
N SER A 273 -19.71 19.79 9.47
CA SER A 273 -18.37 19.22 9.60
C SER A 273 -18.34 18.19 10.73
N ALA A 274 -17.77 17.05 10.44
CA ALA A 274 -17.55 15.98 11.41
C ALA A 274 -16.06 15.68 11.48
N THR A 275 -15.51 15.68 12.68
CA THR A 275 -14.11 15.30 12.93
C THR A 275 -14.05 14.19 13.95
N THR A 276 -13.08 13.33 13.77
CA THR A 276 -12.70 12.30 14.73
C THR A 276 -11.23 12.48 15.02
N ASN A 277 -10.87 12.59 16.28
CA ASN A 277 -9.49 12.71 16.71
C ASN A 277 -9.17 11.60 17.70
N LEU A 278 -8.03 10.96 17.52
CA LEU A 278 -7.51 9.97 18.43
C LEU A 278 -6.06 10.33 18.75
N ALA A 279 -5.74 10.45 20.03
CA ALA A 279 -4.39 10.64 20.52
C ALA A 279 -4.02 9.45 21.42
N GLN A 280 -2.94 8.77 21.06
CA GLN A 280 -2.35 7.69 21.85
C GLN A 280 -1.09 8.18 22.52
N ASN A 281 -0.94 7.90 23.80
CA ASN A 281 0.31 8.05 24.52
C ASN A 281 0.96 6.66 24.66
N MET A 282 2.11 6.48 23.99
CA MET A 282 2.80 5.19 23.92
C MET A 282 3.56 4.85 25.22
N ARG A 283 3.78 5.82 26.12
CA ARG A 283 4.50 5.58 27.39
C ARG A 283 3.61 4.93 28.43
N ASP A 284 2.38 5.40 28.58
CA ASP A 284 1.43 4.95 29.59
C ASP A 284 0.25 4.19 29.01
N SER A 285 0.28 3.91 27.68
CA SER A 285 -0.76 3.19 26.94
C SER A 285 -2.15 3.81 27.11
N SER A 286 -2.22 5.14 27.21
CA SER A 286 -3.49 5.86 27.30
C SER A 286 -3.96 6.32 25.94
N ILE A 287 -5.29 6.30 25.76
CA ILE A 287 -5.98 6.72 24.56
C ILE A 287 -6.96 7.81 24.91
N GLN A 288 -6.90 8.92 24.18
CA GLN A 288 -7.92 9.95 24.16
C GLN A 288 -8.56 9.98 22.78
N MET A 289 -9.87 9.82 22.72
CA MET A 289 -10.60 9.82 21.45
C MET A 289 -11.81 10.73 21.53
N THR A 290 -12.04 11.46 20.45
CA THR A 290 -13.27 12.22 20.20
C THR A 290 -13.93 11.65 18.95
N LEU A 291 -15.21 11.17 19.09
CA LEU A 291 -15.93 10.50 17.99
C LEU A 291 -17.45 10.62 18.18
N PRO A 292 -18.15 11.28 17.29
CA PRO A 292 -17.70 12.38 16.44
C PRO A 292 -17.63 13.71 17.21
N ASP A 293 -16.90 14.67 16.70
CA ASP A 293 -17.10 16.08 16.93
C ASP A 293 -17.84 16.65 15.70
N LEU A 294 -19.15 16.82 15.85
CA LEU A 294 -20.00 17.26 14.74
C LEU A 294 -20.38 18.73 14.94
N ASN A 295 -20.04 19.55 13.98
CA ASN A 295 -20.44 20.95 13.93
C ASN A 295 -21.47 21.17 12.83
N ILE A 296 -22.57 21.77 13.18
CA ILE A 296 -23.68 22.17 12.30
C ILE A 296 -23.73 23.69 12.32
N SER A 297 -23.60 24.32 11.17
CA SER A 297 -23.66 25.78 11.06
C SER A 297 -24.63 26.18 9.95
N LEU A 298 -25.67 26.92 10.33
CA LEU A 298 -26.58 27.54 9.41
C LEU A 298 -26.24 29.03 9.34
N SER A 299 -25.87 29.50 8.18
CA SER A 299 -25.52 30.90 7.96
C SER A 299 -26.75 31.80 8.20
N ARG A 300 -26.46 33.08 8.40
CA ARG A 300 -27.50 34.06 8.69
C ARG A 300 -28.62 34.01 7.66
N PHE A 301 -29.85 33.92 8.12
CA PHE A 301 -31.07 33.96 7.35
C PHE A 301 -32.06 34.94 7.98
N TYR A 302 -33.01 35.41 7.18
CA TYR A 302 -34.04 36.36 7.60
C TYR A 302 -35.41 35.70 7.55
N PRO A 303 -35.91 35.11 8.65
CA PRO A 303 -37.10 34.27 8.64
C PRO A 303 -38.36 35.06 8.29
N PHE A 304 -38.38 36.37 8.58
CA PHE A 304 -39.54 37.25 8.37
C PHE A 304 -39.42 38.11 7.10
N LYS A 305 -38.40 37.90 6.27
CA LYS A 305 -38.23 38.66 5.04
C LYS A 305 -39.25 38.22 3.99
N ARG A 306 -40.00 39.20 3.47
CA ARG A 306 -41.01 38.97 2.39
C ARG A 306 -40.29 38.53 1.07
N LYS A 307 -40.86 37.54 0.40
CA LYS A 307 -40.33 37.08 -0.90
C LYS A 307 -40.44 38.12 -2.02
N HIS A 308 -41.49 38.96 -1.96
CA HIS A 308 -41.75 40.01 -2.91
C HIS A 308 -41.98 41.31 -2.13
N ALA A 309 -40.92 42.00 -1.76
CA ALA A 309 -40.99 43.24 -1.01
C ALA A 309 -41.33 44.40 -1.93
N VAL A 310 -42.48 45.06 -1.67
CA VAL A 310 -42.82 46.33 -2.29
C VAL A 310 -42.76 47.41 -1.18
N GLY A 311 -41.94 48.45 -1.42
CA GLY A 311 -41.75 49.56 -0.49
C GLY A 311 -40.60 49.36 0.49
N LYS A 312 -40.54 50.21 1.54
CA LYS A 312 -39.45 50.15 2.55
C LYS A 312 -39.49 48.83 3.38
N GLU A 313 -38.33 48.32 3.71
CA GLU A 313 -38.22 47.16 4.62
C GLU A 313 -38.82 47.45 5.99
N ARG A 314 -39.67 46.56 6.48
CA ARG A 314 -40.27 46.66 7.81
C ARG A 314 -39.28 46.25 8.88
N TRP A 315 -39.47 46.71 10.11
CA TRP A 315 -38.54 46.45 11.25
C TRP A 315 -38.30 44.94 11.49
N TYR A 316 -39.33 44.11 11.35
CA TYR A 316 -39.21 42.66 11.56
C TYR A 316 -38.47 41.94 10.44
N GLU A 317 -38.42 42.51 9.23
CA GLU A 317 -37.64 41.95 8.10
C GLU A 317 -36.13 42.08 8.33
N LYS A 318 -35.72 42.97 9.23
CA LYS A 318 -34.33 43.17 9.63
C LYS A 318 -33.88 42.20 10.73
N ILE A 319 -34.78 41.33 11.25
CA ILE A 319 -34.45 40.30 12.20
C ILE A 319 -33.74 39.17 11.46
N SER A 320 -32.51 38.90 11.82
CA SER A 320 -31.72 37.81 11.29
C SER A 320 -31.47 36.79 12.36
N MET A 321 -31.40 35.54 11.96
CA MET A 321 -31.09 34.41 12.82
C MET A 321 -29.97 33.59 12.18
N SER A 322 -29.15 32.97 13.00
CA SER A 322 -28.22 31.92 12.59
C SER A 322 -28.30 30.77 13.58
N TYR A 323 -27.78 29.63 13.22
CA TYR A 323 -27.76 28.47 14.11
C TYR A 323 -26.39 27.84 14.08
N THR A 324 -25.88 27.50 15.27
CA THR A 324 -24.71 26.63 15.43
C THR A 324 -25.03 25.55 16.43
N GLY A 325 -24.77 24.31 16.05
CA GLY A 325 -24.88 23.12 16.89
C GLY A 325 -23.56 22.41 16.96
N GLN A 326 -23.13 21.96 18.13
CA GLN A 326 -21.95 21.17 18.32
C GLN A 326 -22.30 19.93 19.15
N LEU A 327 -22.04 18.75 18.58
CA LEU A 327 -22.10 17.46 19.27
C LEU A 327 -20.68 16.95 19.44
N SER A 328 -20.29 16.68 20.67
CA SER A 328 -18.95 16.14 20.97
C SER A 328 -19.07 14.95 21.91
N ASN A 329 -18.52 13.81 21.47
CA ASN A 329 -18.40 12.61 22.28
C ASN A 329 -16.92 12.31 22.49
N SER A 330 -16.49 12.14 23.74
CA SER A 330 -15.09 11.91 24.05
C SER A 330 -14.89 10.85 25.13
N ILE A 331 -13.77 10.13 25.01
CA ILE A 331 -13.31 9.16 26.00
C ILE A 331 -11.83 9.34 26.27
N SER A 332 -11.43 9.09 27.52
CA SER A 332 -10.04 8.96 27.93
C SER A 332 -9.90 7.66 28.73
N THR A 333 -9.15 6.70 28.19
CA THR A 333 -9.05 5.36 28.75
C THR A 333 -7.69 4.73 28.44
N LYS A 334 -7.43 3.54 28.96
CA LYS A 334 -6.28 2.72 28.60
C LYS A 334 -6.56 1.89 27.36
N GLU A 335 -5.49 1.49 26.65
CA GLU A 335 -5.54 0.74 25.39
C GLU A 335 -6.32 -0.58 25.54
N ASP A 336 -6.10 -1.30 26.64
CA ASP A 336 -6.76 -2.58 26.97
C ASP A 336 -8.28 -2.46 27.13
N ARG A 337 -8.76 -1.33 27.62
CA ARG A 337 -10.19 -1.06 27.86
C ARG A 337 -10.90 -0.40 26.71
N PHE A 338 -10.16 0.19 25.78
CA PHE A 338 -10.71 0.99 24.70
C PHE A 338 -11.70 0.20 23.83
N LEU A 339 -11.33 -1.01 23.41
CA LEU A 339 -12.16 -1.85 22.57
C LEU A 339 -13.40 -2.43 23.27
N HIS A 340 -13.43 -2.41 24.60
CA HIS A 340 -14.54 -2.87 25.42
C HIS A 340 -15.42 -1.73 25.96
N SER A 341 -15.11 -0.50 25.58
CA SER A 341 -15.86 0.68 26.06
C SER A 341 -17.25 0.79 25.43
N ASN A 342 -18.24 1.18 26.24
CA ASN A 342 -19.60 1.41 25.79
C ASN A 342 -19.79 2.89 25.44
N LEU A 343 -20.18 3.21 24.19
CA LEU A 343 -20.34 4.56 23.67
C LEU A 343 -21.29 5.44 24.51
N PHE A 344 -22.29 4.87 25.17
CA PHE A 344 -23.25 5.64 25.94
C PHE A 344 -22.91 5.74 27.43
N LYS A 345 -22.21 4.76 28.00
CA LYS A 345 -21.94 4.72 29.45
C LYS A 345 -20.57 5.29 29.81
N ASP A 346 -19.56 5.01 28.98
CA ASP A 346 -18.17 5.30 29.31
C ASP A 346 -17.68 6.58 28.64
N TRP A 347 -18.40 7.04 27.61
CA TRP A 347 -18.06 8.25 26.88
C TRP A 347 -18.77 9.48 27.45
N LYS A 348 -18.09 10.62 27.42
CA LYS A 348 -18.66 11.94 27.76
C LYS A 348 -19.35 12.48 26.51
N ASN A 349 -20.67 12.56 26.56
CA ASN A 349 -21.52 13.04 25.49
C ASN A 349 -22.02 14.44 25.78
N ALA A 350 -21.78 15.39 24.90
CA ALA A 350 -22.24 16.77 25.08
C ALA A 350 -22.83 17.27 23.74
N PHE A 351 -23.94 17.99 23.85
CA PHE A 351 -24.55 18.69 22.74
C PHE A 351 -24.87 20.14 23.13
N GLN A 352 -24.35 21.08 22.34
CA GLN A 352 -24.55 22.52 22.56
C GLN A 352 -25.28 23.14 21.37
N HIS A 353 -26.23 24.00 21.63
CA HIS A 353 -26.93 24.80 20.63
C HIS A 353 -26.68 26.29 20.89
N SER A 354 -26.57 27.05 19.81
CA SER A 354 -26.59 28.51 19.84
C SER A 354 -27.45 29.05 18.74
N ILE A 355 -28.41 29.91 19.06
CA ILE A 355 -29.33 30.52 18.10
C ILE A 355 -29.26 32.04 18.27
N PRO A 356 -28.22 32.70 17.75
CA PRO A 356 -28.13 34.15 17.79
C PRO A 356 -29.26 34.80 16.96
N VAL A 357 -29.99 35.68 17.61
CA VAL A 357 -31.01 36.51 16.99
C VAL A 357 -30.52 37.97 17.02
N GLN A 358 -30.45 38.61 15.87
CA GLN A 358 -29.95 39.96 15.73
C GLN A 358 -30.96 40.83 14.99
N ALA A 359 -31.18 42.03 15.45
CA ALA A 359 -31.99 43.03 14.80
C ALA A 359 -31.28 44.38 14.79
N ASN A 360 -31.18 45.01 13.62
CA ASN A 360 -30.53 46.31 13.45
C ASN A 360 -31.62 47.35 13.21
N PHE A 361 -31.73 48.31 14.12
CA PHE A 361 -32.67 49.41 14.06
C PHE A 361 -31.91 50.73 13.92
N THR A 362 -32.39 51.61 13.05
CA THR A 362 -31.96 52.99 12.99
C THR A 362 -32.98 53.80 13.73
N LEU A 363 -32.59 54.43 14.87
CA LEU A 363 -33.51 55.14 15.75
C LEU A 363 -33.86 56.57 15.29
N PHE A 364 -33.01 57.21 14.53
CA PHE A 364 -33.22 58.52 13.94
C PHE A 364 -32.63 58.59 12.55
N ASN A 365 -33.40 59.12 11.60
CA ASN A 365 -32.98 59.45 10.22
C ASN A 365 -32.99 60.95 10.07
#